data_6d57cf836317ea666393618006cf4fe0
#
_entry.id   6d57cf836317ea666393618006cf4fe0
#
_cell.length_a   1.000
_cell.length_b   1.000
_cell.length_c   1.000
_cell.angle_alpha   90.00
_cell.angle_beta   90.00
_cell.angle_gamma   90.00
#
_symmetry.space_group_name_H-M   'P 1'
#
loop_
_entity.id
_entity.type
_entity.pdbx_description
1 polymer ?
#
loop_
_entity_poly.entity_id
_entity_poly.type
_entity_poly.pdbx_seq_one_letter_code
_entity_poly.pdbx_strand_id
1 'polypeptide(L)' 'MVWQGRETDPTLDPAATDVLVAYEAAWEAHKSTAECYRAGVGAWREVHPDQTPAYAAQRAVAVILAAKVSLRIPDA' A
#
# COMPACT_ATOMS: atom_id res chain seq x y z
N MET A 1 19.06 -9.75 18.26
CA MET A 1 18.82 -9.48 17.78
C MET A 1 18.44 -9.26 17.42
N VAL A 2 18.38 -9.05 17.16
CA VAL A 2 17.86 -8.63 16.69
C VAL A 2 17.37 -8.53 15.94
N TRP A 3 16.96 -8.52 15.63
CA TRP A 3 16.37 -8.44 14.85
C TRP A 3 16.02 -7.74 14.45
N GLN A 4 15.91 -7.73 14.30
CA GLN A 4 15.55 -7.10 13.98
C GLN A 4 14.70 -6.86 13.60
N GLY A 5 14.41 -7.11 13.64
CA GLY A 5 13.36 -7.00 13.06
C GLY A 5 12.98 -5.94 12.41
N ARG A 6 13.62 -5.53 11.87
CA ARG A 6 13.36 -4.50 11.30
C ARG A 6 12.44 -4.72 10.35
N GLU A 7 11.41 -4.08 10.28
CA GLU A 7 10.57 -4.20 9.28
C GLU A 7 11.03 -3.59 8.10
N THR A 8 10.95 -4.13 6.97
CA THR A 8 11.35 -3.49 5.75
C THR A 8 10.37 -2.42 5.43
N ASP A 9 10.82 -1.43 4.74
CA ASP A 9 9.98 -0.37 4.24
C ASP A 9 8.99 -0.97 3.26
N PRO A 10 7.69 -0.85 3.48
CA PRO A 10 6.72 -1.44 2.57
C PRO A 10 6.76 -0.87 1.16
N THR A 11 7.29 0.34 0.99
CA THR A 11 7.36 0.91 -0.35
C THR A 11 8.43 0.22 -1.19
N LEU A 12 9.31 -0.55 -0.57
CA LEU A 12 10.33 -1.30 -1.31
C LEU A 12 9.88 -2.72 -1.63
N ASP A 13 8.70 -3.12 -1.16
CA ASP A 13 8.20 -4.45 -1.42
C ASP A 13 7.69 -4.52 -2.85
N PRO A 14 7.87 -5.63 -3.54
CA PRO A 14 7.32 -5.75 -4.90
C PRO A 14 5.83 -5.52 -4.96
N ALA A 15 5.10 -5.76 -3.89
CA ALA A 15 3.67 -5.55 -3.88
C ALA A 15 3.31 -4.07 -3.92
N ALA A 16 4.26 -3.17 -3.61
CA ALA A 16 3.94 -1.74 -3.56
C ALA A 16 3.43 -1.22 -4.88
N THR A 17 4.03 -1.64 -5.97
CA THR A 17 3.59 -1.19 -7.29
C THR A 17 2.16 -1.66 -7.55
N ASP A 18 1.86 -2.90 -7.21
CA ASP A 18 0.52 -3.44 -7.43
C ASP A 18 -0.50 -2.71 -6.58
N VAL A 19 -0.13 -2.36 -5.36
CA VAL A 19 -1.02 -1.60 -4.48
C VAL A 19 -1.37 -0.27 -5.11
N LEU A 20 -0.37 0.44 -5.62
CA LEU A 20 -0.62 1.75 -6.19
C LEU A 20 -1.39 1.69 -7.49
N VAL A 21 -1.13 0.68 -8.31
CA VAL A 21 -1.87 0.50 -9.54
C VAL A 21 -3.34 0.24 -9.21
N ALA A 22 -3.61 -0.63 -8.24
CA ALA A 22 -4.98 -0.95 -7.87
C ALA A 22 -5.68 0.26 -7.27
N TYR A 23 -4.97 1.02 -6.44
CA TYR A 23 -5.54 2.20 -5.83
C TYR A 23 -5.91 3.22 -6.91
N GLU A 24 -5.01 3.46 -7.85
CA GLU A 24 -5.26 4.46 -8.87
C GLU A 24 -6.35 4.02 -9.83
N ALA A 25 -6.43 2.73 -10.13
CA ALA A 25 -7.49 2.25 -11.01
C ALA A 25 -8.85 2.48 -10.35
N ALA A 26 -8.95 2.24 -9.05
CA ALA A 26 -10.19 2.48 -8.34
C ALA A 26 -10.52 3.98 -8.28
N TRP A 27 -9.49 4.79 -8.11
CA TRP A 27 -9.67 6.23 -8.07
C TRP A 27 -10.21 6.73 -9.40
N GLU A 28 -9.66 6.25 -10.50
CA GLU A 28 -10.10 6.66 -11.82
C GLU A 28 -11.49 6.15 -12.14
N ALA A 29 -11.90 5.08 -11.49
CA ALA A 29 -13.25 4.57 -11.66
C ALA A 29 -14.24 5.28 -10.75
N HIS A 30 -13.80 6.34 -10.06
CA HIS A 30 -14.63 7.16 -9.21
C HIS A 30 -15.19 6.40 -8.02
N LYS A 31 -14.40 5.45 -7.50
CA LYS A 31 -14.80 4.74 -6.31
C LYS A 31 -14.55 5.59 -5.08
N SER A 32 -15.18 5.24 -3.98
CA SER A 32 -14.98 5.99 -2.75
C SER A 32 -13.55 5.80 -2.26
N THR A 33 -13.11 6.68 -1.38
CA THR A 33 -11.77 6.58 -0.81
C THR A 33 -11.59 5.23 -0.12
N ALA A 34 -12.61 4.77 0.62
CA ALA A 34 -12.51 3.49 1.29
C ALA A 34 -12.34 2.35 0.29
N GLU A 35 -13.02 2.43 -0.83
CA GLU A 35 -12.90 1.39 -1.84
C GLU A 35 -11.54 1.41 -2.51
N CYS A 36 -10.99 2.60 -2.70
CA CYS A 36 -9.65 2.70 -3.27
C CYS A 36 -8.62 2.05 -2.33
N TYR A 37 -8.73 2.30 -1.02
CA TYR A 37 -7.83 1.65 -0.08
C TYR A 37 -8.02 0.14 -0.06
N ARG A 38 -9.27 -0.32 -0.15
CA ARG A 38 -9.52 -1.74 -0.18
C ARG A 38 -8.93 -2.40 -1.41
N ALA A 39 -8.97 -1.72 -2.54
CA ALA A 39 -8.36 -2.24 -3.76
C ALA A 39 -6.86 -2.42 -3.57
N GLY A 40 -6.22 -1.44 -2.93
CA GLY A 40 -4.79 -1.55 -2.66
C GLY A 40 -4.48 -2.68 -1.70
N VAL A 41 -5.29 -2.82 -0.65
CA VAL A 41 -5.11 -3.90 0.31
C VAL A 41 -5.26 -5.26 -0.38
N GLY A 42 -6.25 -5.38 -1.27
CA GLY A 42 -6.46 -6.62 -2.00
C GLY A 42 -5.25 -6.98 -2.85
N ALA A 43 -4.66 -5.99 -3.49
CA ALA A 43 -3.47 -6.24 -4.31
C ALA A 43 -2.32 -6.72 -3.44
N TRP A 44 -2.12 -6.12 -2.27
CA TRP A 44 -1.06 -6.55 -1.36
C TRP A 44 -1.30 -8.00 -0.93
N ARG A 45 -2.54 -8.34 -0.62
CA ARG A 45 -2.85 -9.67 -0.14
C ARG A 45 -2.63 -10.73 -1.22
N GLU A 46 -2.75 -10.36 -2.47
CA GLU A 46 -2.50 -11.32 -3.53
C GLU A 46 -1.03 -11.67 -3.62
N VAL A 47 -0.15 -10.73 -3.32
CA VAL A 47 1.27 -10.98 -3.34
C VAL A 47 1.70 -11.69 -2.06
N HIS A 48 1.04 -11.40 -0.94
CA HIS A 48 1.40 -11.94 0.35
C HIS A 48 0.22 -12.67 1.00
N PRO A 49 -0.22 -13.77 0.40
CA PRO A 49 -1.42 -14.45 0.92
C PRO A 49 -1.22 -15.07 2.29
N ASP A 50 0.04 -15.23 2.72
CA ASP A 50 0.33 -15.78 4.02
C ASP A 50 0.26 -14.76 5.14
N GLN A 51 0.12 -13.49 4.85
CA GLN A 51 0.05 -12.48 5.89
C GLN A 51 -1.38 -12.35 6.38
N THR A 52 -1.54 -11.95 7.64
CA THR A 52 -2.89 -11.75 8.17
C THR A 52 -3.53 -10.57 7.46
N PRO A 53 -4.86 -10.54 7.38
CA PRO A 53 -5.53 -9.41 6.75
C PRO A 53 -5.20 -8.08 7.41
N ALA A 54 -5.06 -8.06 8.73
CA ALA A 54 -4.76 -6.82 9.43
C ALA A 54 -3.37 -6.33 9.09
N TYR A 55 -2.40 -7.24 9.04
CA TYR A 55 -1.03 -6.85 8.73
C TYR A 55 -0.92 -6.39 7.27
N ALA A 56 -1.59 -7.10 6.36
CA ALA A 56 -1.58 -6.72 4.96
C ALA A 56 -2.20 -5.34 4.77
N ALA A 57 -3.29 -5.07 5.47
CA ALA A 57 -3.94 -3.76 5.36
C ALA A 57 -3.02 -2.66 5.84
N GLN A 58 -2.33 -2.90 6.95
CA GLN A 58 -1.43 -1.92 7.49
C GLN A 58 -0.30 -1.60 6.53
N ARG A 59 0.25 -2.63 5.90
CA ARG A 59 1.37 -2.42 4.98
C ARG A 59 0.89 -1.71 3.70
N ALA A 60 -0.25 -2.11 3.17
CA ALA A 60 -0.76 -1.50 1.94
C ALA A 60 -1.11 -0.03 2.17
N VAL A 61 -1.72 0.28 3.31
CA VAL A 61 -2.06 1.66 3.63
C VAL A 61 -0.79 2.50 3.76
N ALA A 62 0.26 1.92 4.34
CA ALA A 62 1.52 2.64 4.46
C ALA A 62 2.09 3.00 3.09
N VAL A 63 1.97 2.10 2.11
CA VAL A 63 2.43 2.38 0.75
C VAL A 63 1.64 3.53 0.16
N ILE A 64 0.31 3.50 0.31
CA ILE A 64 -0.54 4.52 -0.28
C ILE A 64 -0.25 5.88 0.35
N LEU A 65 -0.11 5.90 1.67
CA LEU A 65 0.14 7.17 2.35
C LEU A 65 1.50 7.75 1.99
N ALA A 66 2.49 6.89 1.82
CA ALA A 66 3.81 7.36 1.42
C ALA A 66 3.76 7.98 0.03
N ALA A 67 3.02 7.38 -0.87
CA ALA A 67 2.89 7.92 -2.22
C ALA A 67 2.16 9.26 -2.21
N LYS A 68 1.11 9.37 -1.39
CA LYS A 68 0.36 10.62 -1.32
C LYS A 68 1.19 11.73 -0.72
N VAL A 69 2.00 11.42 0.26
CA VAL A 69 2.88 12.41 0.86
C VAL A 69 3.89 12.89 -0.17
N SER A 70 4.48 11.97 -0.92
CA SER A 70 5.43 12.35 -1.92
C SER A 70 4.83 13.29 -2.95
N LEU A 71 3.60 13.03 -3.37
CA LEU A 71 2.98 13.87 -4.32
C LEU A 71 2.58 15.22 -3.73
N ARG A 72 2.39 15.32 -2.42
CA ARG A 72 1.96 16.51 -1.89
C ARG A 72 3.04 17.40 -1.52
N ILE A 73 4.23 17.01 -1.33
CA ILE A 73 5.32 17.83 -0.98
C ILE A 73 5.90 18.41 -2.18
N PRO A 74 5.77 19.66 -2.41
CA PRO A 74 6.26 20.26 -3.61
C PRO A 74 7.66 20.36 -3.41
N ASP A 75 8.38 20.35 -4.38
CA ASP A 75 9.61 20.46 -4.29
C ASP A 75 10.02 21.61 -4.10
N ALA A 76 9.85 22.24 -3.61
CA ALA A 76 10.23 23.52 -3.35
C ALA A 76 11.04 23.95 -4.15
#